data_4f57683c985d2111b452d3ab2a12dfcd
#
_entry.id   4f57683c985d2111b452d3ab2a12dfcd
#
_cell.length_a   1.000
_cell.length_b   1.000
_cell.length_c   1.000
_cell.angle_alpha   90.00
_cell.angle_beta   90.00
_cell.angle_gamma   90.00
#
_symmetry.space_group_name_H-M   'P 1'
#
loop_
_entity.id
_entity.type
_entity.pdbx_description
1 polymer ?
#
loop_
_entity_poly.entity_id
_entity_poly.type
_entity_poly.pdbx_seq_one_letter_code
_entity_poly.pdbx_strand_id
1 'polypeptide(L)'
;NHEYNQGRLGQLEQVEIIFNETESEGLNKIVNKFFNSFRELANQPENETMRSVVRENAQLIVKDFNRIRSTLDELARNIDKRLEQEVVNINQLSNHLADINRKIVNLEALDGESGDLRDQRDVVVRSLAEYFDLNTYVDNKNHFIVNAEGVGTVICATEVQELAVRGQPAETSSNGMSGALELYLKNRPNGFISEKFPNGKLAALLKVRNEDLRKMQTDIDQIAYALTKSVNAIHSRGFIYKPVVTVDGENAHEFTGI
;
A
#
# COMPACT_ATOMS: atom_id res chain seq x y z
N ASN A 1 15.09 -10.62 9.81
CA ASN A 1 14.78 -11.05 8.42
C ASN A 1 13.55 -11.99 8.32
N HIS A 2 13.31 -12.90 9.29
CA HIS A 2 12.18 -13.84 9.24
C HIS A 2 10.84 -13.08 9.33
N GLU A 3 10.67 -12.25 10.35
CA GLU A 3 9.47 -11.45 10.60
C GLU A 3 9.17 -10.47 9.45
N TYR A 4 10.23 -9.85 8.89
CA TYR A 4 10.11 -9.00 7.71
C TYR A 4 9.54 -9.76 6.51
N ASN A 5 10.13 -10.91 6.18
CA ASN A 5 9.72 -11.71 5.04
C ASN A 5 8.30 -12.26 5.20
N GLN A 6 7.95 -12.77 6.39
CA GLN A 6 6.59 -13.24 6.68
C GLN A 6 5.56 -12.10 6.62
N GLY A 7 5.87 -10.96 7.22
CA GLY A 7 4.97 -9.80 7.21
C GLY A 7 4.73 -9.29 5.80
N ARG A 8 5.77 -9.23 4.97
CA ARG A 8 5.65 -8.81 3.56
C ARG A 8 4.92 -9.83 2.71
N LEU A 9 5.24 -11.12 2.86
CA LEU A 9 4.61 -12.20 2.09
C LEU A 9 3.09 -12.20 2.31
N GLY A 10 2.63 -12.17 3.57
CA GLY A 10 1.19 -12.17 3.87
C GLY A 10 0.44 -10.95 3.34
N GLN A 11 1.09 -9.80 3.13
CA GLN A 11 0.47 -8.65 2.47
C GLN A 11 0.46 -8.80 0.95
N LEU A 12 1.53 -9.34 0.36
CA LEU A 12 1.62 -9.57 -1.09
C LEU A 12 0.66 -10.68 -1.55
N GLU A 13 0.39 -11.69 -0.72
CA GLU A 13 -0.66 -12.69 -0.98
C GLU A 13 -2.04 -12.05 -1.10
N GLN A 14 -2.36 -11.04 -0.28
CA GLN A 14 -3.60 -10.28 -0.42
C GLN A 14 -3.65 -9.49 -1.73
N VAL A 15 -2.52 -8.96 -2.18
CA VAL A 15 -2.41 -8.30 -3.48
C VAL A 15 -2.60 -9.31 -4.62
N GLU A 16 -2.01 -10.49 -4.53
CA GLU A 16 -2.15 -11.55 -5.54
C GLU A 16 -3.63 -11.91 -5.75
N ILE A 17 -4.42 -12.00 -4.68
CA ILE A 17 -5.87 -12.26 -4.76
C ILE A 17 -6.59 -11.18 -5.57
N ILE A 18 -6.16 -9.92 -5.52
CA ILE A 18 -6.77 -8.80 -6.28
C ILE A 18 -6.64 -9.02 -7.79
N PHE A 19 -5.51 -9.58 -8.23
CA PHE A 19 -5.21 -9.83 -9.64
C PHE A 19 -5.58 -11.22 -10.11
N ASN A 20 -5.58 -12.23 -9.20
CA ASN A 20 -5.91 -13.63 -9.46
C ASN A 20 -7.37 -13.93 -9.07
N GLU A 21 -8.32 -13.28 -9.72
CA GLU A 21 -9.72 -13.65 -9.54
C GLU A 21 -10.01 -15.02 -10.15
N THR A 22 -10.06 -16.04 -9.31
CA THR A 22 -10.45 -17.40 -9.66
C THR A 22 -11.92 -17.51 -10.07
N GLU A 23 -12.75 -16.53 -9.76
CA GLU A 23 -14.19 -16.52 -10.04
C GLU A 23 -14.62 -15.48 -11.09
N SER A 24 -13.76 -14.51 -11.47
CA SER A 24 -14.06 -13.53 -12.51
C SER A 24 -13.10 -13.62 -13.69
N GLU A 25 -13.50 -13.05 -14.82
CA GLU A 25 -12.64 -12.95 -15.99
C GLU A 25 -11.55 -11.91 -15.70
N GLY A 26 -10.33 -12.34 -15.32
CA GLY A 26 -9.21 -11.46 -15.01
C GLY A 26 -8.95 -10.41 -16.10
N LEU A 27 -8.31 -9.29 -15.74
CA LEU A 27 -8.07 -8.13 -16.62
C LEU A 27 -7.55 -8.52 -18.01
N ASN A 28 -6.63 -9.47 -18.12
CA ASN A 28 -6.12 -9.97 -19.39
C ASN A 28 -7.21 -10.55 -20.29
N LYS A 29 -8.15 -11.28 -19.72
CA LYS A 29 -9.25 -11.90 -20.47
C LYS A 29 -10.24 -10.85 -20.95
N ILE A 30 -10.55 -9.86 -20.11
CA ILE A 30 -11.42 -8.73 -20.45
C ILE A 30 -10.82 -7.89 -21.57
N VAL A 31 -9.52 -7.57 -21.50
CA VAL A 31 -8.78 -6.84 -22.54
C VAL A 31 -8.77 -7.64 -23.86
N ASN A 32 -8.50 -8.94 -23.80
CA ASN A 32 -8.53 -9.80 -24.99
C ASN A 32 -9.94 -9.86 -25.63
N LYS A 33 -10.98 -9.96 -24.81
CA LYS A 33 -12.38 -9.92 -25.25
C LYS A 33 -12.70 -8.61 -25.99
N PHE A 34 -12.23 -7.48 -25.47
CA PHE A 34 -12.39 -6.19 -26.10
C PHE A 34 -11.73 -6.12 -27.49
N PHE A 35 -10.47 -6.52 -27.61
CA PHE A 35 -9.80 -6.52 -28.91
C PHE A 35 -10.37 -7.54 -29.89
N ASN A 36 -10.83 -8.69 -29.41
CA ASN A 36 -11.52 -9.67 -30.25
C ASN A 36 -12.85 -9.11 -30.79
N SER A 37 -13.62 -8.39 -29.94
CA SER A 37 -14.86 -7.75 -30.42
C SER A 37 -14.61 -6.70 -31.52
N PHE A 38 -13.48 -6.02 -31.51
CA PHE A 38 -13.10 -5.14 -32.64
C PHE A 38 -12.79 -5.94 -33.92
N ARG A 39 -12.14 -7.11 -33.80
CA ARG A 39 -11.87 -7.99 -34.96
C ARG A 39 -13.15 -8.51 -35.58
N GLU A 40 -14.12 -8.88 -34.73
CA GLU A 40 -15.45 -9.31 -35.18
C GLU A 40 -16.21 -8.15 -35.85
N LEU A 41 -16.17 -6.95 -35.28
CA LEU A 41 -16.77 -5.75 -35.85
C LEU A 41 -16.11 -5.40 -37.20
N ALA A 42 -14.80 -5.58 -37.37
CA ALA A 42 -14.10 -5.33 -38.61
C ALA A 42 -14.58 -6.22 -39.76
N ASN A 43 -15.06 -7.46 -39.44
CA ASN A 43 -15.66 -8.35 -40.43
C ASN A 43 -17.09 -7.98 -40.82
N GLN A 44 -17.80 -7.26 -39.92
CA GLN A 44 -19.21 -6.85 -40.12
C GLN A 44 -19.43 -5.41 -39.62
N PRO A 45 -18.84 -4.41 -40.28
CA PRO A 45 -18.79 -3.03 -39.77
C PRO A 45 -20.19 -2.35 -39.70
N GLU A 46 -21.17 -2.82 -40.43
CA GLU A 46 -22.54 -2.33 -40.41
C GLU A 46 -23.40 -2.92 -39.29
N ASN A 47 -22.91 -3.94 -38.59
CA ASN A 47 -23.67 -4.65 -37.58
C ASN A 47 -23.71 -3.84 -36.27
N GLU A 48 -24.88 -3.22 -35.98
CA GLU A 48 -25.10 -2.45 -34.77
C GLU A 48 -24.96 -3.26 -33.48
N THR A 49 -25.31 -4.55 -33.52
CA THR A 49 -25.14 -5.45 -32.38
C THR A 49 -23.67 -5.61 -32.04
N MET A 50 -22.77 -5.78 -33.01
CA MET A 50 -21.34 -5.87 -32.80
C MET A 50 -20.74 -4.58 -32.25
N ARG A 51 -21.23 -3.43 -32.68
CA ARG A 51 -20.85 -2.13 -32.11
C ARG A 51 -21.24 -2.01 -30.62
N SER A 52 -22.42 -2.54 -30.28
CA SER A 52 -22.89 -2.58 -28.90
C SER A 52 -22.03 -3.51 -28.03
N VAL A 53 -21.61 -4.67 -28.56
CA VAL A 53 -20.69 -5.60 -27.89
C VAL A 53 -19.32 -4.94 -27.62
N VAL A 54 -18.76 -4.22 -28.59
CA VAL A 54 -17.49 -3.49 -28.39
C VAL A 54 -17.63 -2.46 -27.26
N ARG A 55 -18.73 -1.70 -27.25
CA ARG A 55 -18.99 -0.68 -26.21
C ARG A 55 -19.17 -1.33 -24.84
N GLU A 56 -19.88 -2.45 -24.75
CA GLU A 56 -20.08 -3.20 -23.51
C GLU A 56 -18.75 -3.72 -22.98
N ASN A 57 -17.91 -4.34 -23.84
CA ASN A 57 -16.59 -4.80 -23.45
C ASN A 57 -15.67 -3.63 -22.99
N ALA A 58 -15.77 -2.45 -23.61
CA ALA A 58 -15.07 -1.25 -23.15
C ALA A 58 -15.52 -0.83 -21.73
N GLN A 59 -16.83 -0.86 -21.48
CA GLN A 59 -17.38 -0.55 -20.14
C GLN A 59 -16.91 -1.55 -19.08
N LEU A 60 -16.81 -2.85 -19.44
CA LEU A 60 -16.28 -3.87 -18.54
C LEU A 60 -14.82 -3.60 -18.17
N ILE A 61 -13.97 -3.19 -19.13
CA ILE A 61 -12.59 -2.77 -18.88
C ILE A 61 -12.54 -1.61 -17.87
N VAL A 62 -13.30 -0.55 -18.11
CA VAL A 62 -13.34 0.62 -17.21
C VAL A 62 -13.78 0.22 -15.81
N LYS A 63 -14.81 -0.63 -15.71
CA LYS A 63 -15.29 -1.15 -14.41
C LYS A 63 -14.21 -1.95 -13.69
N ASP A 64 -13.45 -2.79 -14.40
CA ASP A 64 -12.42 -3.64 -13.80
C ASP A 64 -11.21 -2.82 -13.34
N PHE A 65 -10.73 -1.85 -14.14
CA PHE A 65 -9.69 -0.92 -13.71
C PHE A 65 -10.08 -0.16 -12.44
N ASN A 66 -11.30 0.36 -12.39
CA ASN A 66 -11.80 1.08 -11.22
C ASN A 66 -11.92 0.15 -10.00
N ARG A 67 -12.34 -1.10 -10.18
CA ARG A 67 -12.39 -2.11 -9.12
C ARG A 67 -11.00 -2.38 -8.56
N ILE A 68 -10.03 -2.72 -9.42
CA ILE A 68 -8.64 -3.00 -9.01
C ILE A 68 -8.08 -1.80 -8.25
N ARG A 69 -8.25 -0.58 -8.78
CA ARG A 69 -7.77 0.63 -8.13
C ARG A 69 -8.39 0.83 -6.74
N SER A 70 -9.71 0.71 -6.63
CA SER A 70 -10.42 0.84 -5.35
C SER A 70 -9.97 -0.19 -4.32
N THR A 71 -9.73 -1.43 -4.75
CA THR A 71 -9.27 -2.50 -3.86
C THR A 71 -7.83 -2.27 -3.37
N LEU A 72 -6.93 -1.77 -4.25
CA LEU A 72 -5.58 -1.36 -3.85
C LEU A 72 -5.60 -0.19 -2.84
N ASP A 73 -6.50 0.78 -3.04
CA ASP A 73 -6.68 1.90 -2.10
C ASP A 73 -7.25 1.43 -0.76
N GLU A 74 -8.13 0.44 -0.76
CA GLU A 74 -8.66 -0.16 0.47
C GLU A 74 -7.58 -0.93 1.22
N LEU A 75 -6.77 -1.72 0.53
CA LEU A 75 -5.64 -2.42 1.12
C LEU A 75 -4.64 -1.43 1.73
N ALA A 76 -4.35 -0.32 1.05
CA ALA A 76 -3.50 0.74 1.59
C ALA A 76 -4.04 1.29 2.91
N ARG A 77 -5.35 1.61 2.97
CA ARG A 77 -6.00 2.07 4.21
C ARG A 77 -5.98 1.03 5.34
N ASN A 78 -6.10 -0.25 5.00
CA ASN A 78 -6.03 -1.32 5.99
C ASN A 78 -4.61 -1.45 6.57
N ILE A 79 -3.58 -1.31 5.73
CA ILE A 79 -2.18 -1.27 6.19
C ILE A 79 -1.91 -0.02 7.05
N ASP A 80 -2.47 1.14 6.70
CA ASP A 80 -2.35 2.36 7.50
C ASP A 80 -2.89 2.15 8.92
N LYS A 81 -4.10 1.61 9.06
CA LYS A 81 -4.70 1.27 10.37
C LYS A 81 -3.86 0.25 11.15
N ARG A 82 -3.31 -0.74 10.45
CA ARG A 82 -2.45 -1.72 11.08
C ARG A 82 -1.14 -1.10 11.58
N LEU A 83 -0.51 -0.22 10.80
CA LEU A 83 0.68 0.53 11.23
C LEU A 83 0.41 1.38 12.47
N GLU A 84 -0.71 2.09 12.51
CA GLU A 84 -1.13 2.85 13.70
C GLU A 84 -1.26 1.94 14.92
N GLN A 85 -1.90 0.77 14.77
CA GLN A 85 -2.06 -0.19 15.86
C GLN A 85 -0.73 -0.77 16.32
N GLU A 86 0.18 -1.12 15.40
CA GLU A 86 1.50 -1.66 15.77
C GLU A 86 2.36 -0.59 16.48
N VAL A 87 2.25 0.69 16.11
CA VAL A 87 2.91 1.78 16.83
C VAL A 87 2.37 1.92 18.26
N VAL A 88 1.07 1.76 18.46
CA VAL A 88 0.48 1.72 19.83
C VAL A 88 1.04 0.54 20.63
N ASN A 89 1.11 -0.65 20.03
CA ASN A 89 1.65 -1.84 20.68
C ASN A 89 3.13 -1.66 21.06
N ILE A 90 3.96 -1.10 20.16
CA ILE A 90 5.36 -0.79 20.41
C ILE A 90 5.51 0.18 21.59
N ASN A 91 4.71 1.25 21.61
CA ASN A 91 4.76 2.22 22.72
C ASN A 91 4.34 1.59 24.04
N GLN A 92 3.33 0.70 24.05
CA GLN A 92 2.92 -0.02 25.24
C GLN A 92 4.04 -0.96 25.76
N LEU A 93 4.68 -1.73 24.86
CA LEU A 93 5.81 -2.59 25.21
C LEU A 93 7.00 -1.76 25.74
N SER A 94 7.29 -0.62 25.12
CA SER A 94 8.37 0.27 25.51
C SER A 94 8.13 0.86 26.91
N ASN A 95 6.91 1.31 27.20
CA ASN A 95 6.52 1.80 28.51
C ASN A 95 6.56 0.69 29.57
N HIS A 96 6.10 -0.52 29.23
CA HIS A 96 6.20 -1.67 30.12
C HIS A 96 7.65 -2.03 30.45
N LEU A 97 8.55 -1.98 29.45
CA LEU A 97 9.98 -2.19 29.64
C LEU A 97 10.58 -1.13 30.58
N ALA A 98 10.23 0.14 30.43
CA ALA A 98 10.67 1.23 31.30
C ALA A 98 10.18 1.03 32.76
N ASP A 99 8.96 0.52 32.95
CA ASP A 99 8.43 0.20 34.28
C ASP A 99 9.19 -0.98 34.95
N ILE A 100 9.51 -2.02 34.16
CA ILE A 100 10.38 -3.13 34.67
C ILE A 100 11.74 -2.58 35.05
N ASN A 101 12.38 -1.76 34.22
CA ASN A 101 13.66 -1.14 34.53
C ASN A 101 13.61 -0.33 35.83
N ARG A 102 12.54 0.44 36.04
CA ARG A 102 12.35 1.20 37.31
C ARG A 102 12.26 0.28 38.52
N LYS A 103 11.53 -0.84 38.39
CA LYS A 103 11.42 -1.83 39.48
C LYS A 103 12.76 -2.47 39.78
N ILE A 104 13.55 -2.82 38.74
CA ILE A 104 14.90 -3.39 38.92
C ILE A 104 15.78 -2.41 39.68
N VAL A 105 15.87 -1.14 39.24
CA VAL A 105 16.70 -0.12 39.89
C VAL A 105 16.29 0.09 41.34
N ASN A 106 15.01 0.15 41.64
CA ASN A 106 14.52 0.32 43.02
C ASN A 106 14.81 -0.89 43.89
N LEU A 107 14.70 -2.10 43.37
CA LEU A 107 14.97 -3.33 44.14
C LEU A 107 16.45 -3.49 44.41
N GLU A 108 17.33 -3.26 43.43
CA GLU A 108 18.78 -3.35 43.54
C GLU A 108 19.36 -2.24 44.46
N ALA A 109 18.72 -1.07 44.53
CA ALA A 109 19.09 -0.03 45.49
C ALA A 109 18.83 -0.42 46.94
N LEU A 110 18.03 -1.47 47.18
CA LEU A 110 17.74 -2.04 48.51
C LEU A 110 18.42 -3.38 48.73
N ASP A 111 19.48 -3.70 47.98
CA ASP A 111 20.19 -4.97 47.99
C ASP A 111 19.30 -6.21 47.73
N GLY A 112 18.17 -6.01 46.98
CA GLY A 112 17.27 -7.08 46.62
C GLY A 112 17.69 -7.79 45.30
N GLU A 113 17.29 -9.07 45.17
CA GLU A 113 17.53 -9.84 43.96
C GLU A 113 16.50 -9.47 42.86
N SER A 114 16.99 -9.14 41.64
CA SER A 114 16.17 -8.70 40.51
C SER A 114 16.08 -9.74 39.37
N GLY A 115 16.44 -11.01 39.61
CA GLY A 115 16.51 -12.07 38.59
C GLY A 115 15.21 -12.22 37.79
N ASP A 116 14.07 -12.40 38.47
CA ASP A 116 12.76 -12.55 37.83
C ASP A 116 12.36 -11.33 36.98
N LEU A 117 12.70 -10.12 37.44
CA LEU A 117 12.41 -8.89 36.69
C LEU A 117 13.32 -8.76 35.45
N ARG A 118 14.54 -9.24 35.52
CA ARG A 118 15.44 -9.28 34.34
C ARG A 118 14.93 -10.27 33.29
N ASP A 119 14.44 -11.44 33.72
CA ASP A 119 13.82 -12.43 32.83
C ASP A 119 12.55 -11.84 32.14
N GLN A 120 11.70 -11.15 32.91
CA GLN A 120 10.54 -10.44 32.35
C GLN A 120 10.97 -9.36 31.36
N ARG A 121 12.03 -8.60 31.66
CA ARG A 121 12.59 -7.60 30.75
C ARG A 121 13.02 -8.22 29.43
N ASP A 122 13.72 -9.36 29.48
CA ASP A 122 14.21 -10.05 28.28
C ASP A 122 13.08 -10.59 27.40
N VAL A 123 11.94 -10.98 28.01
CA VAL A 123 10.73 -11.34 27.26
C VAL A 123 10.18 -10.14 26.50
N VAL A 124 10.07 -8.97 27.15
CA VAL A 124 9.56 -7.75 26.50
C VAL A 124 10.51 -7.27 25.41
N VAL A 125 11.83 -7.35 25.62
CA VAL A 125 12.84 -7.02 24.60
C VAL A 125 12.69 -7.92 23.37
N ARG A 126 12.47 -9.22 23.56
CA ARG A 126 12.20 -10.16 22.44
C ARG A 126 10.95 -9.78 21.67
N SER A 127 9.89 -9.40 22.37
CA SER A 127 8.65 -8.94 21.72
C SER A 127 8.86 -7.65 20.91
N LEU A 128 9.67 -6.71 21.42
CA LEU A 128 10.04 -5.50 20.67
C LEU A 128 10.91 -5.82 19.45
N ALA A 129 11.80 -6.82 19.55
CA ALA A 129 12.68 -7.24 18.46
C ALA A 129 11.94 -7.85 17.26
N GLU A 130 10.65 -8.22 17.39
CA GLU A 130 9.81 -8.61 16.25
C GLU A 130 9.48 -7.43 15.32
N TYR A 131 9.43 -6.21 15.89
CA TYR A 131 9.03 -5.01 15.17
C TYR A 131 10.18 -4.35 14.39
N PHE A 132 11.38 -4.35 14.99
CA PHE A 132 12.59 -3.77 14.41
C PHE A 132 13.86 -4.34 15.07
N ASP A 133 14.98 -4.23 14.38
CA ASP A 133 16.27 -4.71 14.91
C ASP A 133 16.70 -3.86 16.12
N LEU A 134 17.00 -4.54 17.22
CA LEU A 134 17.37 -3.94 18.50
C LEU A 134 18.80 -4.28 18.89
N ASN A 135 19.47 -3.32 19.52
CA ASN A 135 20.68 -3.52 20.27
C ASN A 135 20.49 -3.03 21.71
N THR A 136 20.76 -3.90 22.69
CA THR A 136 20.60 -3.57 24.10
C THR A 136 21.92 -3.66 24.84
N TYR A 137 22.17 -2.70 25.74
CA TYR A 137 23.36 -2.69 26.60
C TYR A 137 23.07 -1.92 27.89
N VAL A 138 23.97 -2.06 28.84
CA VAL A 138 23.96 -1.31 30.10
C VAL A 138 25.08 -0.28 30.03
N ASP A 139 24.80 0.97 30.36
CA ASP A 139 25.77 2.05 30.37
C ASP A 139 26.62 2.06 31.68
N ASN A 140 27.60 2.95 31.77
CA ASN A 140 28.47 3.12 32.93
C ASN A 140 27.74 3.58 34.20
N LYS A 141 26.48 4.00 34.08
CA LYS A 141 25.61 4.43 35.19
C LYS A 141 24.59 3.35 35.56
N ASN A 142 24.76 2.13 35.05
CA ASN A 142 23.86 0.99 35.21
C ASN A 142 22.46 1.20 34.60
N HIS A 143 22.33 2.09 33.55
CA HIS A 143 21.10 2.26 32.81
C HIS A 143 21.01 1.21 31.72
N PHE A 144 19.87 0.52 31.64
CA PHE A 144 19.56 -0.36 30.53
C PHE A 144 19.08 0.48 29.36
N ILE A 145 19.76 0.35 28.21
CA ILE A 145 19.52 1.12 27.00
C ILE A 145 19.06 0.18 25.88
N VAL A 146 18.04 0.60 25.15
CA VAL A 146 17.56 -0.06 23.94
C VAL A 146 17.70 0.88 22.76
N ASN A 147 18.52 0.49 21.79
CA ASN A 147 18.69 1.19 20.54
C ASN A 147 18.00 0.44 19.42
N ALA A 148 17.18 1.14 18.63
CA ALA A 148 16.69 0.65 17.35
C ALA A 148 17.70 0.96 16.26
N GLU A 149 18.04 -0.02 15.44
CA GLU A 149 18.99 0.15 14.34
C GLU A 149 18.48 1.22 13.35
N GLY A 150 19.37 2.15 12.98
CA GLY A 150 19.05 3.26 12.08
C GLY A 150 18.30 4.43 12.74
N VAL A 151 17.63 4.24 13.87
CA VAL A 151 16.83 5.25 14.57
C VAL A 151 17.58 5.88 15.77
N GLY A 152 18.29 5.04 16.52
CA GLY A 152 18.99 5.40 17.75
C GLY A 152 18.26 4.94 19.01
N THR A 153 18.54 5.61 20.13
CA THR A 153 18.00 5.21 21.45
C THR A 153 16.48 5.40 21.48
N VAL A 154 15.76 4.31 21.73
CA VAL A 154 14.30 4.28 21.92
C VAL A 154 13.95 4.27 23.40
N ILE A 155 14.74 3.57 24.23
CA ILE A 155 14.55 3.50 25.67
C ILE A 155 15.91 3.75 26.35
N CYS A 156 15.93 4.68 27.30
CA CYS A 156 17.07 4.97 28.17
C CYS A 156 16.64 4.91 29.62
N ALA A 157 17.03 3.87 30.33
CA ALA A 157 16.60 3.62 31.69
C ALA A 157 15.07 3.56 31.83
N THR A 158 14.43 4.63 32.29
CA THR A 158 12.97 4.76 32.46
C THR A 158 12.32 5.72 31.46
N GLU A 159 13.12 6.33 30.58
CA GLU A 159 12.63 7.26 29.58
C GLU A 159 12.38 6.55 28.25
N VAL A 160 11.20 6.76 27.66
CA VAL A 160 10.77 6.17 26.40
C VAL A 160 10.64 7.26 25.35
N GLN A 161 11.23 7.01 24.18
CA GLN A 161 11.02 7.80 22.98
C GLN A 161 9.84 7.21 22.21
N GLU A 162 8.64 7.73 22.43
CA GLU A 162 7.44 7.21 21.79
C GLU A 162 7.43 7.45 20.28
N LEU A 163 7.01 6.42 19.55
CA LEU A 163 6.75 6.49 18.12
C LEU A 163 5.37 7.10 17.84
N ALA A 164 5.26 7.75 16.70
CA ALA A 164 3.98 8.20 16.16
C ALA A 164 3.97 8.08 14.64
N VAL A 165 2.76 8.09 14.07
CA VAL A 165 2.53 7.97 12.63
C VAL A 165 1.81 9.21 12.15
N ARG A 166 2.16 9.70 10.97
CA ARG A 166 1.49 10.79 10.27
C ARG A 166 1.42 10.49 8.77
N GLY A 167 0.23 10.65 8.18
CA GLY A 167 0.09 10.67 6.73
C GLY A 167 0.62 11.98 6.15
N GLN A 168 1.34 11.93 5.05
CA GLN A 168 1.67 13.13 4.29
C GLN A 168 0.39 13.69 3.66
N PRO A 169 0.21 15.03 3.59
CA PRO A 169 -0.91 15.63 2.89
C PRO A 169 -0.97 15.17 1.43
N ALA A 170 -2.17 14.87 0.94
CA ALA A 170 -2.40 14.43 -0.44
C ALA A 170 -1.94 15.47 -1.49
N GLU A 171 -1.81 16.73 -1.12
CA GLU A 171 -1.37 17.84 -1.97
C GLU A 171 0.06 17.67 -2.52
N THR A 172 0.88 16.86 -1.88
CA THR A 172 2.23 16.51 -2.36
C THR A 172 2.24 15.35 -3.34
N SER A 173 1.11 14.68 -3.54
CA SER A 173 0.98 13.56 -4.48
C SER A 173 0.25 14.03 -5.74
N SER A 174 0.98 14.20 -6.83
CA SER A 174 0.46 14.63 -8.14
C SER A 174 -0.64 13.73 -8.74
N ASN A 175 -0.95 12.59 -8.11
CA ASN A 175 -1.86 11.57 -8.63
C ASN A 175 -3.06 11.27 -7.71
N GLY A 176 -3.40 12.14 -6.74
CA GLY A 176 -4.55 11.92 -5.84
C GLY A 176 -4.42 10.72 -4.90
N MET A 177 -3.23 10.14 -4.78
CA MET A 177 -2.94 9.06 -3.85
C MET A 177 -2.88 9.61 -2.43
N SER A 178 -3.44 8.86 -1.46
CA SER A 178 -3.16 9.09 -0.05
C SER A 178 -1.64 9.16 0.16
N GLY A 179 -1.15 10.22 0.78
CA GLY A 179 0.28 10.44 0.98
C GLY A 179 0.95 9.25 1.69
N ALA A 180 2.26 9.13 1.52
CA ALA A 180 3.03 8.12 2.22
C ALA A 180 2.84 8.25 3.73
N LEU A 181 2.78 7.12 4.42
CA LEU A 181 2.70 7.10 5.87
C LEU A 181 4.11 7.24 6.44
N GLU A 182 4.29 8.23 7.31
CA GLU A 182 5.57 8.55 7.90
C GLU A 182 5.60 8.26 9.41
N LEU A 183 6.63 7.56 9.83
CA LEU A 183 6.96 7.34 11.24
C LEU A 183 7.90 8.43 11.73
N TYR A 184 7.68 8.88 12.95
CA TYR A 184 8.55 9.83 13.64
C TYR A 184 8.54 9.58 15.15
N LEU A 185 9.55 10.10 15.85
CA LEU A 185 9.55 10.15 17.30
C LEU A 185 8.75 11.36 17.78
N LYS A 186 7.86 11.21 18.76
CA LYS A 186 6.99 12.29 19.25
C LYS A 186 7.77 13.55 19.69
N ASN A 187 8.97 13.37 20.23
CA ASN A 187 9.87 14.46 20.62
C ASN A 187 10.62 15.09 19.43
N ARG A 188 10.53 14.52 18.21
CA ARG A 188 11.17 15.00 16.97
C ARG A 188 10.19 14.92 15.78
N PRO A 189 9.09 15.70 15.79
CA PRO A 189 7.99 15.53 14.84
C PRO A 189 8.35 15.81 13.37
N ASN A 190 9.48 16.47 13.11
CA ASN A 190 9.97 16.77 11.76
C ASN A 190 11.07 15.80 11.29
N GLY A 191 11.47 14.85 12.14
CA GLY A 191 12.49 13.85 11.82
C GLY A 191 11.83 12.52 11.45
N PHE A 192 11.52 12.30 10.18
CA PHE A 192 10.95 11.03 9.72
C PHE A 192 11.96 9.89 9.78
N ILE A 193 11.50 8.74 10.22
CA ILE A 193 12.32 7.54 10.45
C ILE A 193 11.81 6.31 9.68
N SER A 194 10.80 6.45 8.82
CA SER A 194 10.17 5.34 8.08
C SER A 194 11.17 4.52 7.27
N GLU A 195 12.13 5.18 6.62
CA GLU A 195 13.15 4.53 5.79
C GLU A 195 14.34 3.97 6.58
N LYS A 196 14.37 4.24 7.89
CA LYS A 196 15.52 3.86 8.74
C LYS A 196 15.42 2.45 9.32
N PHE A 197 14.28 1.80 9.20
CA PHE A 197 14.08 0.43 9.67
C PHE A 197 14.47 -0.56 8.58
N PRO A 198 15.59 -1.29 8.72
CA PRO A 198 16.01 -2.26 7.69
C PRO A 198 15.19 -3.55 7.72
N ASN A 199 14.67 -3.94 8.88
CA ASN A 199 14.02 -5.23 9.13
C ASN A 199 12.87 -5.11 10.14
N GLY A 200 12.17 -6.23 10.36
CA GLY A 200 11.08 -6.36 11.32
C GLY A 200 9.70 -6.13 10.70
N LYS A 201 8.66 -6.37 11.50
CA LYS A 201 7.25 -6.23 11.07
C LYS A 201 6.93 -4.81 10.59
N LEU A 202 7.49 -3.80 11.25
CA LEU A 202 7.24 -2.40 10.94
C LEU A 202 7.80 -2.03 9.56
N ALA A 203 9.04 -2.42 9.29
CA ALA A 203 9.67 -2.21 7.99
C ALA A 203 8.90 -2.90 6.86
N ALA A 204 8.41 -4.12 7.09
CA ALA A 204 7.62 -4.86 6.11
C ALA A 204 6.32 -4.11 5.72
N LEU A 205 5.57 -3.63 6.71
CA LEU A 205 4.34 -2.88 6.47
C LEU A 205 4.60 -1.56 5.73
N LEU A 206 5.63 -0.81 6.15
CA LEU A 206 6.04 0.43 5.50
C LEU A 206 6.46 0.20 4.04
N LYS A 207 7.22 -0.85 3.78
CA LYS A 207 7.68 -1.22 2.43
C LYS A 207 6.50 -1.52 1.50
N VAL A 208 5.58 -2.39 1.95
CA VAL A 208 4.39 -2.73 1.16
C VAL A 208 3.54 -1.48 0.93
N ARG A 209 3.32 -0.66 1.97
CA ARG A 209 2.47 0.54 1.90
C ARG A 209 3.05 1.62 0.99
N ASN A 210 4.32 1.95 1.17
CA ASN A 210 4.93 3.12 0.55
C ASN A 210 5.59 2.82 -0.81
N GLU A 211 5.96 1.57 -1.07
CA GLU A 211 6.62 1.19 -2.31
C GLU A 211 5.79 0.22 -3.15
N ASP A 212 5.48 -0.97 -2.63
CA ASP A 212 4.88 -2.04 -3.44
C ASP A 212 3.48 -1.63 -3.95
N LEU A 213 2.58 -1.18 -3.06
CA LEU A 213 1.24 -0.74 -3.44
C LEU A 213 1.27 0.51 -4.33
N ARG A 214 2.13 1.48 -4.03
CA ARG A 214 2.28 2.68 -4.87
C ARG A 214 2.71 2.34 -6.28
N LYS A 215 3.67 1.43 -6.41
CA LYS A 215 4.12 0.97 -7.71
C LYS A 215 2.97 0.32 -8.47
N MET A 216 2.24 -0.60 -7.83
CA MET A 216 1.11 -1.29 -8.47
C MET A 216 0.00 -0.32 -8.90
N GLN A 217 -0.33 0.66 -8.08
CA GLN A 217 -1.29 1.72 -8.43
C GLN A 217 -0.82 2.51 -9.66
N THR A 218 0.46 2.88 -9.68
CA THR A 218 1.05 3.61 -10.81
C THR A 218 1.07 2.75 -12.08
N ASP A 219 1.41 1.47 -11.97
CA ASP A 219 1.44 0.54 -13.11
C ASP A 219 0.05 0.35 -13.72
N ILE A 220 -0.99 0.20 -12.89
CA ILE A 220 -2.40 0.11 -13.34
C ILE A 220 -2.85 1.41 -14.03
N ASP A 221 -2.54 2.56 -13.46
CA ASP A 221 -2.85 3.87 -14.05
C ASP A 221 -2.15 4.06 -15.40
N GLN A 222 -0.90 3.62 -15.52
CA GLN A 222 -0.14 3.67 -16.78
C GLN A 222 -0.73 2.76 -17.85
N ILE A 223 -1.15 1.54 -17.49
CA ILE A 223 -1.80 0.61 -18.42
C ILE A 223 -3.11 1.20 -18.91
N ALA A 224 -3.96 1.72 -18.01
CA ALA A 224 -5.22 2.35 -18.36
C ALA A 224 -5.02 3.57 -19.29
N TYR A 225 -4.03 4.41 -18.97
CA TYR A 225 -3.66 5.56 -19.81
C TYR A 225 -3.19 5.14 -21.20
N ALA A 226 -2.28 4.16 -21.30
CA ALA A 226 -1.74 3.68 -22.56
C ALA A 226 -2.83 3.06 -23.43
N LEU A 227 -3.71 2.25 -22.84
CA LEU A 227 -4.86 1.66 -23.53
C LEU A 227 -5.79 2.75 -24.08
N THR A 228 -6.20 3.68 -23.23
CA THR A 228 -7.09 4.79 -23.62
C THR A 228 -6.47 5.64 -24.73
N LYS A 229 -5.20 6.01 -24.61
CA LYS A 229 -4.49 6.80 -25.62
C LYS A 229 -4.40 6.07 -26.95
N SER A 230 -4.10 4.75 -26.93
CA SER A 230 -3.99 3.94 -28.15
C SER A 230 -5.32 3.80 -28.87
N VAL A 231 -6.40 3.52 -28.12
CA VAL A 231 -7.75 3.42 -28.69
C VAL A 231 -8.21 4.77 -29.25
N ASN A 232 -8.03 5.85 -28.49
CA ASN A 232 -8.44 7.19 -28.92
C ASN A 232 -7.67 7.69 -30.17
N ALA A 233 -6.37 7.37 -30.27
CA ALA A 233 -5.56 7.74 -31.44
C ALA A 233 -6.06 7.11 -32.76
N ILE A 234 -6.67 5.93 -32.67
CA ILE A 234 -7.29 5.26 -33.83
C ILE A 234 -8.72 5.75 -33.99
N HIS A 235 -9.49 5.84 -32.92
CA HIS A 235 -10.90 6.21 -32.94
C HIS A 235 -11.13 7.64 -33.47
N SER A 236 -10.26 8.59 -33.10
CA SER A 236 -10.33 9.98 -33.59
C SER A 236 -10.10 10.15 -35.11
N ARG A 237 -9.63 9.11 -35.80
CA ARG A 237 -9.44 9.07 -37.24
C ARG A 237 -10.60 8.35 -37.97
N GLY A 238 -11.54 7.84 -37.19
CA GLY A 238 -12.70 7.12 -37.73
C GLY A 238 -13.75 8.04 -38.29
N PHE A 239 -14.74 7.46 -38.97
CA PHE A 239 -15.89 8.15 -39.54
C PHE A 239 -17.15 7.69 -38.81
N ILE A 240 -18.07 8.63 -38.60
CA ILE A 240 -19.39 8.33 -38.08
C ILE A 240 -20.32 8.07 -39.27
N TYR A 241 -21.12 6.99 -39.16
CA TYR A 241 -22.19 6.71 -40.07
C TYR A 241 -23.42 7.51 -39.62
N LYS A 242 -23.73 8.59 -40.34
CA LYS A 242 -24.92 9.40 -40.08
C LYS A 242 -25.96 9.18 -41.18
N PRO A 243 -27.22 8.89 -40.82
CA PRO A 243 -28.28 8.96 -41.77
C PRO A 243 -28.47 10.43 -42.20
N VAL A 244 -28.41 10.68 -43.50
CA VAL A 244 -28.68 11.97 -44.09
C VAL A 244 -29.96 11.83 -44.94
N VAL A 245 -30.91 12.74 -44.76
CA VAL A 245 -32.07 12.79 -45.62
C VAL A 245 -31.67 13.58 -46.85
N THR A 246 -31.72 12.96 -48.02
CA THR A 246 -31.46 13.63 -49.29
C THR A 246 -32.60 14.58 -49.66
N VAL A 247 -32.34 15.53 -50.59
CA VAL A 247 -33.33 16.51 -51.05
C VAL A 247 -34.57 15.84 -51.68
N ASP A 248 -34.37 14.59 -52.14
CA ASP A 248 -35.46 13.80 -52.80
C ASP A 248 -36.23 12.93 -51.74
N GLY A 249 -35.93 13.07 -50.45
CA GLY A 249 -36.60 12.34 -49.38
C GLY A 249 -36.11 10.89 -49.18
N GLU A 250 -35.09 10.45 -49.90
CA GLU A 250 -34.46 9.14 -49.69
C GLU A 250 -33.44 9.17 -48.52
N ASN A 251 -33.42 8.13 -47.74
CA ASN A 251 -32.44 7.98 -46.68
C ASN A 251 -31.07 7.59 -47.26
N ALA A 252 -30.17 8.54 -47.33
CA ALA A 252 -28.76 8.29 -47.63
C ALA A 252 -27.92 8.31 -46.34
N HIS A 253 -26.73 7.73 -46.41
CA HIS A 253 -25.80 7.69 -45.28
C HIS A 253 -24.49 8.37 -45.67
N GLU A 254 -24.06 9.33 -44.85
CA GLU A 254 -22.80 10.05 -45.04
C GLU A 254 -21.80 9.66 -43.96
N PHE A 255 -20.53 9.44 -44.34
CA PHE A 255 -19.43 9.23 -43.42
C PHE A 255 -18.82 10.60 -43.09
N THR A 256 -18.99 11.03 -41.84
CA THR A 256 -18.34 12.24 -41.35
C THR A 256 -17.18 11.87 -40.40
N GLY A 257 -16.06 12.58 -40.54
CA GLY A 257 -14.94 12.45 -39.61
C GLY A 257 -15.33 12.85 -38.18
N ILE A 258 -14.76 12.17 -37.19
CA ILE A 258 -14.94 12.43 -35.76
C ILE A 258 -13.89 13.41 -35.30
#